data_9219594bec8c1ddaa0b334448be75afa
#
_entry.id   9219594bec8c1ddaa0b334448be75afa
#
_cell.length_a   1.000
_cell.length_b   1.000
_cell.length_c   1.000
_cell.angle_alpha   90.00
_cell.angle_beta   90.00
_cell.angle_gamma   90.00
#
_symmetry.space_group_name_H-M   'P 1'
#
loop_
_entity.id
_entity.type
_entity.pdbx_description
1 polymer ?
#
loop_
_entity_poly.entity_id
_entity_poly.type
_entity_poly.pdbx_seq_one_letter_code
_entity_poly.pdbx_strand_id
1 'polypeptide(L)'
;ISLESLDLLTSTIPDDCDLLIISAPASDFASDGLVDEISQLEEYLENGGKVLLTTSAYNETPNLDAVMEQFGLAREPGLVVEGDAGHALYGYPYSLFPDYGTTDESTAMDGVNKSTHVMLSVAQGITITETDDVTAESLLNTSEESYSKASLNENSSSEKESGDTDGPFSLAVWARNESTGAEVIWIGCPNVD
;
A
#
# COMPACT_ATOMS: atom_id res chain seq x y z
N ILE A 1 -17.13 5.87 16.62
CA ILE A 1 -16.43 4.82 15.86
C ILE A 1 -16.27 3.64 16.81
N SER A 2 -16.74 2.45 16.44
CA SER A 2 -16.43 1.18 17.10
C SER A 2 -15.33 0.49 16.28
N LEU A 3 -14.39 -0.16 16.96
CA LEU A 3 -13.36 -0.97 16.35
C LEU A 3 -13.50 -2.39 16.87
N GLU A 4 -13.63 -3.36 15.97
CA GLU A 4 -13.74 -4.77 16.29
C GLU A 4 -12.64 -5.56 15.58
N SER A 5 -12.12 -6.58 16.26
CA SER A 5 -11.16 -7.50 15.64
C SER A 5 -11.92 -8.59 14.91
N LEU A 6 -11.55 -8.84 13.66
CA LEU A 6 -12.17 -9.83 12.80
C LEU A 6 -11.16 -10.91 12.41
N ASP A 7 -11.59 -12.16 12.44
CA ASP A 7 -10.85 -13.33 11.96
C ASP A 7 -11.68 -14.01 10.88
N LEU A 8 -11.30 -13.84 9.62
CA LEU A 8 -12.02 -14.33 8.45
C LEU A 8 -11.99 -15.86 8.33
N LEU A 9 -11.12 -16.56 9.08
CA LEU A 9 -11.14 -18.02 9.15
C LEU A 9 -12.33 -18.55 9.97
N THR A 10 -12.90 -17.72 10.84
CA THR A 10 -13.98 -18.13 11.77
C THR A 10 -15.22 -17.27 11.69
N SER A 11 -15.16 -16.15 11.02
CA SER A 11 -16.22 -15.15 10.92
C SER A 11 -16.30 -14.58 9.50
N THR A 12 -17.39 -13.90 9.18
CA THR A 12 -17.56 -13.16 7.93
C THR A 12 -17.44 -11.66 8.20
N ILE A 13 -17.12 -10.88 7.17
CA ILE A 13 -17.15 -9.41 7.26
C ILE A 13 -18.58 -8.98 7.55
N PRO A 14 -18.84 -8.20 8.62
CA PRO A 14 -20.19 -7.73 8.95
C PRO A 14 -20.77 -6.81 7.88
N ASP A 15 -22.08 -6.89 7.64
CA ASP A 15 -22.79 -6.05 6.66
C ASP A 15 -22.73 -4.53 7.00
N ASP A 16 -22.46 -4.20 8.26
CA ASP A 16 -22.32 -2.82 8.76
C ASP A 16 -20.85 -2.37 8.92
N CYS A 17 -19.90 -3.09 8.29
CA CYS A 17 -18.50 -2.71 8.26
C CYS A 17 -18.28 -1.50 7.35
N ASP A 18 -18.04 -0.32 7.92
CA ASP A 18 -17.74 0.90 7.18
C ASP A 18 -16.34 0.93 6.60
N LEU A 19 -15.37 0.29 7.25
CA LEU A 19 -13.96 0.24 6.86
C LEU A 19 -13.31 -1.03 7.38
N LEU A 20 -12.74 -1.81 6.49
CA LEU A 20 -11.89 -2.96 6.82
C LEU A 20 -10.43 -2.53 6.86
N ILE A 21 -9.74 -2.80 7.97
CA ILE A 21 -8.31 -2.51 8.12
C ILE A 21 -7.54 -3.83 8.08
N ILE A 22 -6.63 -3.97 7.11
CA ILE A 22 -5.71 -5.10 6.96
C ILE A 22 -4.30 -4.58 7.23
N SER A 23 -3.75 -4.96 8.38
CA SER A 23 -2.47 -4.42 8.86
C SER A 23 -1.35 -5.43 8.69
N ALA A 24 -0.52 -5.23 7.67
CA ALA A 24 0.72 -5.94 7.36
C ALA A 24 0.62 -7.46 7.61
N PRO A 25 -0.27 -8.17 6.89
CA PRO A 25 -0.50 -9.58 7.12
C PRO A 25 0.81 -10.38 7.01
N ALA A 26 1.06 -11.26 7.97
CA ALA A 26 2.27 -12.07 8.03
C ALA A 26 2.19 -13.31 7.12
N SER A 27 1.00 -13.67 6.69
CA SER A 27 0.72 -14.76 5.74
C SER A 27 -0.39 -14.33 4.80
N ASP A 28 -0.42 -14.96 3.63
CA ASP A 28 -1.43 -14.66 2.62
C ASP A 28 -2.82 -15.12 3.06
N PHE A 29 -3.82 -14.55 2.43
CA PHE A 29 -5.23 -14.90 2.62
C PHE A 29 -5.55 -16.17 1.84
N ALA A 30 -6.37 -17.03 2.43
CA ALA A 30 -6.84 -18.24 1.77
C ALA A 30 -7.76 -17.90 0.60
N SER A 31 -7.51 -18.53 -0.55
CA SER A 31 -8.27 -18.33 -1.80
C SER A 31 -9.02 -19.57 -2.26
N ASP A 32 -8.93 -20.66 -1.52
CA ASP A 32 -9.62 -21.91 -1.82
C ASP A 32 -9.84 -22.74 -0.54
N GLY A 33 -10.72 -23.71 -0.59
CA GLY A 33 -10.96 -24.63 0.51
C GLY A 33 -12.28 -24.43 1.23
N LEU A 34 -12.31 -24.78 2.53
CA LEU A 34 -13.51 -24.66 3.37
C LEU A 34 -13.79 -23.24 3.85
N VAL A 35 -12.76 -22.42 3.88
CA VAL A 35 -12.82 -20.99 4.19
C VAL A 35 -12.04 -20.28 3.09
N ASP A 36 -12.70 -19.34 2.45
CA ASP A 36 -12.16 -18.52 1.38
C ASP A 36 -12.22 -17.06 1.81
N GLU A 37 -11.08 -16.58 2.33
CA GLU A 37 -10.95 -15.21 2.85
C GLU A 37 -10.96 -14.20 1.70
N ILE A 38 -10.39 -14.59 0.54
CA ILE A 38 -10.36 -13.72 -0.64
C ILE A 38 -11.75 -13.50 -1.19
N SER A 39 -12.57 -14.56 -1.36
CA SER A 39 -13.95 -14.39 -1.81
C SER A 39 -14.78 -13.50 -0.89
N GLN A 40 -14.56 -13.55 0.42
CA GLN A 40 -15.22 -12.64 1.37
C GLN A 40 -14.79 -11.18 1.18
N LEU A 41 -13.49 -10.95 0.94
CA LEU A 41 -12.96 -9.61 0.67
C LEU A 41 -13.49 -9.06 -0.66
N GLU A 42 -13.51 -9.89 -1.71
CA GLU A 42 -14.04 -9.52 -3.02
C GLU A 42 -15.54 -9.18 -2.92
N GLU A 43 -16.36 -10.00 -2.25
CA GLU A 43 -17.77 -9.71 -2.03
C GLU A 43 -17.99 -8.39 -1.27
N TYR A 44 -17.17 -8.12 -0.26
CA TYR A 44 -17.21 -6.85 0.47
C TYR A 44 -16.91 -5.66 -0.44
N LEU A 45 -15.90 -5.77 -1.30
CA LEU A 45 -15.52 -4.73 -2.27
C LEU A 45 -16.55 -4.59 -3.40
N GLU A 46 -17.14 -5.69 -3.91
CA GLU A 46 -18.22 -5.65 -4.89
C GLU A 46 -19.45 -4.90 -4.37
N ASN A 47 -19.68 -4.91 -3.06
CA ASN A 47 -20.75 -4.17 -2.39
C ASN A 47 -20.36 -2.74 -1.99
N GLY A 48 -19.25 -2.21 -2.50
CA GLY A 48 -18.81 -0.84 -2.24
C GLY A 48 -18.02 -0.66 -0.94
N GLY A 49 -17.45 -1.74 -0.42
CA GLY A 49 -16.65 -1.73 0.80
C GLY A 49 -15.38 -0.88 0.69
N LYS A 50 -14.84 -0.50 1.83
CA LYS A 50 -13.62 0.33 1.92
C LYS A 50 -12.53 -0.41 2.67
N VAL A 51 -11.31 -0.41 2.13
CA VAL A 51 -10.16 -1.11 2.69
C VAL A 51 -9.02 -0.14 2.95
N LEU A 52 -8.43 -0.22 4.14
CA LEU A 52 -7.12 0.33 4.44
C LEU A 52 -6.14 -0.84 4.58
N LEU A 53 -5.23 -0.95 3.63
CA LEU A 53 -4.21 -1.99 3.59
C LEU A 53 -2.84 -1.40 3.90
N THR A 54 -2.13 -1.99 4.86
CA THR A 54 -0.67 -1.81 4.98
C THR A 54 0.01 -3.13 4.65
N THR A 55 1.19 -3.09 4.05
CA THR A 55 1.94 -4.30 3.68
C THR A 55 3.39 -4.22 4.11
N SER A 56 4.02 -5.37 4.22
CA SER A 56 5.46 -5.48 4.49
C SER A 56 6.16 -6.03 3.24
N ALA A 57 7.26 -5.43 2.84
CA ALA A 57 8.09 -5.92 1.75
C ALA A 57 8.71 -7.30 2.03
N TYR A 58 8.66 -7.77 3.27
CA TYR A 58 9.18 -9.08 3.65
C TYR A 58 8.13 -10.20 3.62
N ASN A 59 6.85 -9.86 3.42
CA ASN A 59 5.76 -10.83 3.40
C ASN A 59 5.16 -10.88 2.00
N GLU A 60 5.12 -12.08 1.43
CA GLU A 60 4.45 -12.33 0.16
C GLU A 60 2.97 -12.66 0.41
N THR A 61 2.08 -11.94 -0.26
CA THR A 61 0.63 -12.12 -0.16
C THR A 61 -0.01 -12.13 -1.56
N PRO A 62 0.35 -13.12 -2.42
CA PRO A 62 -0.04 -13.11 -3.83
C PRO A 62 -1.55 -13.13 -4.05
N ASN A 63 -2.34 -13.76 -3.18
CA ASN A 63 -3.80 -13.76 -3.32
C ASN A 63 -4.38 -12.37 -3.00
N LEU A 64 -3.89 -11.73 -1.94
CA LEU A 64 -4.29 -10.37 -1.59
C LEU A 64 -3.81 -9.35 -2.63
N ASP A 65 -2.60 -9.53 -3.16
CA ASP A 65 -2.05 -8.70 -4.22
C ASP A 65 -2.91 -8.78 -5.49
N ALA A 66 -3.43 -9.97 -5.85
CA ALA A 66 -4.34 -10.15 -6.98
C ALA A 66 -5.67 -9.37 -6.81
N VAL A 67 -6.15 -9.19 -5.59
CA VAL A 67 -7.30 -8.31 -5.32
C VAL A 67 -6.93 -6.84 -5.57
N MET A 68 -5.74 -6.42 -5.18
CA MET A 68 -5.26 -5.05 -5.44
C MET A 68 -5.03 -4.78 -6.94
N GLU A 69 -4.64 -5.79 -7.72
CA GLU A 69 -4.52 -5.68 -9.18
C GLU A 69 -5.85 -5.34 -9.86
N GLN A 70 -7.00 -5.71 -9.27
CA GLN A 70 -8.32 -5.30 -9.76
C GLN A 70 -8.56 -3.78 -9.63
N PHE A 71 -7.79 -3.11 -8.76
CA PHE A 71 -7.73 -1.66 -8.61
C PHE A 71 -6.58 -1.02 -9.39
N GLY A 72 -5.95 -1.75 -10.30
CA GLY A 72 -4.80 -1.28 -11.07
C GLY A 72 -3.53 -1.07 -10.23
N LEU A 73 -3.44 -1.67 -9.04
CA LEU A 73 -2.35 -1.48 -8.11
C LEU A 73 -1.49 -2.74 -8.02
N ALA A 74 -0.17 -2.59 -8.05
CA ALA A 74 0.77 -3.68 -7.85
C ALA A 74 1.99 -3.25 -7.04
N ARG A 75 2.68 -4.19 -6.40
CA ARG A 75 3.93 -3.91 -5.70
C ARG A 75 5.07 -3.66 -6.68
N GLU A 76 5.84 -2.61 -6.45
CA GLU A 76 7.16 -2.50 -7.05
C GLU A 76 8.12 -3.48 -6.36
N PRO A 77 8.87 -4.29 -7.09
CA PRO A 77 9.83 -5.20 -6.47
C PRO A 77 10.90 -4.48 -5.66
N GLY A 78 11.24 -5.02 -4.50
CA GLY A 78 12.33 -4.53 -3.66
C GLY A 78 11.93 -3.55 -2.58
N LEU A 79 12.94 -2.94 -1.96
CA LEU A 79 12.78 -1.89 -0.95
C LEU A 79 13.19 -0.53 -1.52
N VAL A 80 12.41 0.47 -1.22
CA VAL A 80 12.72 1.84 -1.62
C VAL A 80 13.80 2.42 -0.72
N VAL A 81 14.79 3.01 -1.37
CA VAL A 81 15.90 3.76 -0.77
C VAL A 81 15.79 5.20 -1.26
N GLU A 82 15.93 6.14 -0.36
CA GLU A 82 15.95 7.55 -0.71
C GLU A 82 17.38 8.03 -0.98
N GLY A 83 17.59 8.60 -2.16
CA GLY A 83 18.85 9.19 -2.57
C GLY A 83 19.00 10.64 -2.13
N ASP A 84 17.89 11.37 -1.94
CA ASP A 84 17.90 12.73 -1.44
C ASP A 84 17.94 12.76 0.09
N ALA A 85 19.00 13.38 0.63
CA ALA A 85 19.19 13.53 2.07
C ALA A 85 18.10 14.36 2.77
N GLY A 86 17.31 15.15 2.02
CA GLY A 86 16.16 15.90 2.54
C GLY A 86 14.93 15.04 2.77
N HIS A 87 14.86 13.88 2.13
CA HIS A 87 13.72 12.97 2.14
C HIS A 87 13.97 11.66 2.91
N ALA A 88 15.09 11.58 3.64
CA ALA A 88 15.41 10.44 4.50
C ALA A 88 15.95 10.87 5.87
N LEU A 89 15.76 10.01 6.85
CA LEU A 89 16.38 10.17 8.16
C LEU A 89 17.92 10.05 8.01
N TYR A 90 18.65 11.01 8.56
CA TYR A 90 20.12 11.06 8.44
C TYR A 90 20.78 9.74 8.84
N GLY A 91 21.49 9.12 7.90
CA GLY A 91 22.16 7.84 8.08
C GLY A 91 21.23 6.61 7.95
N TYR A 92 19.94 6.81 7.65
CA TYR A 92 18.95 5.74 7.51
C TYR A 92 18.13 5.93 6.21
N PRO A 93 18.69 5.60 5.03
CA PRO A 93 18.06 5.89 3.75
C PRO A 93 16.81 5.05 3.45
N TYR A 94 16.46 4.08 4.30
CA TYR A 94 15.22 3.32 4.30
C TYR A 94 14.12 3.90 5.19
N SER A 95 14.43 4.99 5.94
CA SER A 95 13.44 5.72 6.73
C SER A 95 13.10 7.00 5.99
N LEU A 96 12.02 6.97 5.26
CA LEU A 96 11.65 7.92 4.23
C LEU A 96 10.74 9.02 4.78
N PHE A 97 10.94 10.26 4.33
CA PHE A 97 10.03 11.38 4.51
C PHE A 97 9.41 11.74 3.15
N PRO A 98 8.33 11.05 2.74
CA PRO A 98 7.72 11.28 1.44
C PRO A 98 7.06 12.64 1.34
N ASP A 99 6.97 13.13 0.11
CA ASP A 99 6.13 14.26 -0.24
C ASP A 99 4.66 13.87 -0.33
N TYR A 100 3.78 14.79 0.06
CA TYR A 100 2.35 14.63 -0.12
C TYR A 100 1.98 14.75 -1.59
N GLY A 101 1.24 13.77 -2.09
CA GLY A 101 0.68 13.78 -3.44
C GLY A 101 -0.34 14.90 -3.63
N THR A 102 -0.59 15.22 -4.90
CA THR A 102 -1.71 16.05 -5.31
C THR A 102 -2.90 15.13 -5.57
N THR A 103 -4.01 15.38 -4.91
CA THR A 103 -5.25 14.62 -5.06
C THR A 103 -6.35 15.54 -5.56
N ASP A 104 -7.02 15.14 -6.63
CA ASP A 104 -8.12 15.88 -7.24
C ASP A 104 -9.48 15.21 -6.96
N GLU A 105 -9.51 13.89 -6.88
CA GLU A 105 -10.71 13.07 -6.68
C GLU A 105 -10.81 12.48 -5.27
N SER A 106 -9.66 12.16 -4.66
CA SER A 106 -9.62 11.57 -3.33
C SER A 106 -9.79 12.60 -2.22
N THR A 107 -10.66 12.30 -1.27
CA THR A 107 -10.78 13.04 0.00
C THR A 107 -9.94 12.42 1.14
N ALA A 108 -9.17 11.38 0.85
CA ALA A 108 -8.37 10.67 1.86
C ALA A 108 -7.35 11.56 2.59
N MET A 109 -6.90 12.62 1.91
CA MET A 109 -5.94 13.58 2.47
C MET A 109 -6.59 14.87 2.99
N ASP A 110 -7.92 14.95 3.01
CA ASP A 110 -8.64 16.11 3.52
C ASP A 110 -8.39 16.29 5.02
N GLY A 111 -8.01 17.51 5.39
CA GLY A 111 -7.71 17.85 6.78
C GLY A 111 -6.34 17.37 7.28
N VAL A 112 -5.56 16.67 6.48
CA VAL A 112 -4.18 16.32 6.81
C VAL A 112 -3.32 17.59 6.82
N ASN A 113 -2.60 17.80 7.92
CA ASN A 113 -1.66 18.91 8.01
C ASN A 113 -0.38 18.59 7.22
N LYS A 114 -0.35 18.99 5.97
CA LYS A 114 0.80 18.76 5.06
C LYS A 114 2.12 19.46 5.50
N SER A 115 2.10 20.21 6.61
CA SER A 115 3.33 20.73 7.24
C SER A 115 3.94 19.74 8.24
N THR A 116 3.28 18.65 8.54
CA THR A 116 3.80 17.56 9.36
C THR A 116 4.42 16.52 8.44
N HIS A 117 5.62 16.06 8.76
CA HIS A 117 6.24 14.97 8.00
C HIS A 117 5.68 13.63 8.47
N VAL A 118 5.39 12.76 7.52
CA VAL A 118 5.13 11.33 7.76
C VAL A 118 6.44 10.60 7.56
N MET A 119 6.75 9.64 8.41
CA MET A 119 7.90 8.77 8.22
C MET A 119 7.43 7.35 7.88
N LEU A 120 7.94 6.81 6.78
CA LEU A 120 7.72 5.43 6.38
C LEU A 120 9.06 4.69 6.41
N SER A 121 9.13 3.63 7.21
CA SER A 121 10.37 2.85 7.34
C SER A 121 10.24 1.51 6.64
N VAL A 122 11.24 1.17 5.81
CA VAL A 122 11.27 -0.11 5.09
C VAL A 122 10.07 -0.25 4.14
N ALA A 123 9.84 0.79 3.35
CA ALA A 123 8.71 0.86 2.45
C ALA A 123 9.00 0.20 1.09
N GLN A 124 7.95 -0.28 0.47
CA GLN A 124 7.90 -0.78 -0.90
C GLN A 124 7.06 0.18 -1.76
N GLY A 125 7.48 0.38 -2.99
CA GLY A 125 6.71 1.16 -3.96
C GLY A 125 5.42 0.45 -4.37
N ILE A 126 4.46 1.24 -4.84
CA ILE A 126 3.21 0.77 -5.42
C ILE A 126 3.11 1.36 -6.82
N THR A 127 2.98 0.51 -7.83
CA THR A 127 2.73 0.93 -9.21
C THR A 127 1.24 1.14 -9.43
N ILE A 128 0.89 2.16 -10.21
CA ILE A 128 -0.48 2.46 -10.62
C ILE A 128 -0.57 2.20 -12.13
N THR A 129 -1.48 1.33 -12.53
CA THR A 129 -1.81 1.08 -13.94
C THR A 129 -3.19 1.64 -14.21
N GLU A 130 -3.30 2.54 -15.18
CA GLU A 130 -4.59 3.11 -15.59
C GLU A 130 -5.53 2.00 -16.10
N THR A 131 -6.78 2.04 -15.64
CA THR A 131 -7.86 1.18 -16.08
C THR A 131 -9.12 2.01 -16.31
N ASP A 132 -10.03 1.56 -17.18
CA ASP A 132 -11.22 2.34 -17.56
C ASP A 132 -12.22 2.56 -16.41
N ASP A 133 -12.24 1.62 -15.43
CA ASP A 133 -13.23 1.60 -14.36
C ASP A 133 -12.66 1.97 -12.98
N VAL A 134 -11.39 2.37 -12.90
CA VAL A 134 -10.75 2.72 -11.62
C VAL A 134 -10.06 4.08 -11.71
N THR A 135 -10.34 4.92 -10.75
CA THR A 135 -9.58 6.15 -10.49
C THR A 135 -8.58 5.88 -9.37
N ALA A 136 -7.31 6.19 -9.59
CA ALA A 136 -6.26 6.03 -8.59
C ALA A 136 -5.36 7.26 -8.49
N GLU A 137 -4.97 7.61 -7.27
CA GLU A 137 -4.12 8.76 -6.98
C GLU A 137 -3.05 8.41 -5.96
N SER A 138 -1.84 8.88 -6.21
CA SER A 138 -0.76 8.75 -5.23
C SER A 138 -0.93 9.75 -4.09
N LEU A 139 -0.94 9.24 -2.87
CA LEU A 139 -1.07 10.03 -1.65
C LEU A 139 0.29 10.48 -1.08
N LEU A 140 1.30 9.62 -1.20
CA LEU A 140 2.66 9.85 -0.72
C LEU A 140 3.67 9.39 -1.77
N ASN A 141 4.64 10.26 -2.08
CA ASN A 141 5.65 10.00 -3.12
C ASN A 141 7.06 10.18 -2.58
N THR A 142 7.98 9.39 -3.10
CA THR A 142 9.42 9.62 -2.90
C THR A 142 9.93 10.74 -3.82
N SER A 143 11.18 11.18 -3.61
CA SER A 143 11.87 12.05 -4.53
C SER A 143 12.26 11.32 -5.85
N GLU A 144 12.64 12.09 -6.86
CA GLU A 144 13.16 11.55 -8.13
C GLU A 144 14.53 10.87 -7.97
N GLU A 145 15.25 11.13 -6.87
CA GLU A 145 16.54 10.52 -6.59
C GLU A 145 16.44 9.16 -5.89
N SER A 146 15.21 8.73 -5.56
CA SER A 146 14.95 7.43 -4.95
C SER A 146 15.17 6.28 -5.94
N TYR A 147 15.36 5.09 -5.42
CA TYR A 147 15.46 3.86 -6.19
C TYR A 147 14.97 2.66 -5.38
N SER A 148 14.49 1.63 -6.05
CA SER A 148 14.08 0.37 -5.42
C SER A 148 15.17 -0.67 -5.58
N LYS A 149 15.63 -1.24 -4.46
CA LYS A 149 16.60 -2.32 -4.44
C LYS A 149 15.89 -3.67 -4.56
N ALA A 150 15.94 -4.25 -5.75
CA ALA A 150 15.25 -5.51 -6.07
C ALA A 150 15.80 -6.73 -5.32
N SER A 151 17.05 -6.70 -4.88
CA SER A 151 17.66 -7.79 -4.12
C SER A 151 18.20 -7.30 -2.78
N LEU A 152 17.56 -7.74 -1.70
CA LEU A 152 18.03 -7.52 -0.34
C LEU A 152 18.65 -8.81 0.19
N ASN A 153 19.89 -8.73 0.57
CA ASN A 153 20.56 -9.76 1.36
C ASN A 153 21.28 -9.09 2.54
N GLU A 154 21.68 -9.87 3.53
CA GLU A 154 22.31 -9.36 4.76
C GLU A 154 23.57 -8.49 4.53
N ASN A 155 24.14 -8.54 3.34
CA ASN A 155 25.33 -7.78 2.93
C ASN A 155 25.02 -6.72 1.86
N SER A 156 23.76 -6.45 1.54
CA SER A 156 23.40 -5.46 0.53
C SER A 156 23.78 -4.06 1.00
N SER A 157 24.53 -3.35 0.15
CA SER A 157 24.76 -1.93 0.32
C SER A 157 23.47 -1.16 0.07
N SER A 158 23.28 -0.04 0.75
CA SER A 158 22.21 0.92 0.40
C SER A 158 22.59 1.77 -0.83
N GLU A 159 23.77 1.62 -1.40
CA GLU A 159 24.16 2.34 -2.63
C GLU A 159 23.40 1.76 -3.83
N LYS A 160 23.02 2.64 -4.75
CA LYS A 160 22.38 2.27 -6.00
C LYS A 160 23.28 1.38 -6.86
N GLU A 161 22.72 0.31 -7.39
CA GLU A 161 23.38 -0.67 -8.20
C GLU A 161 22.73 -0.83 -9.59
N SER A 162 23.45 -1.45 -10.50
CA SER A 162 22.90 -1.76 -11.82
C SER A 162 21.81 -2.83 -11.67
N GLY A 163 20.59 -2.48 -12.00
CA GLY A 163 19.40 -3.36 -11.87
C GLY A 163 18.39 -2.86 -10.84
N ASP A 164 18.75 -1.85 -10.06
CA ASP A 164 17.79 -1.15 -9.23
C ASP A 164 16.88 -0.29 -10.11
N THR A 165 15.60 -0.21 -9.77
CA THR A 165 14.60 0.61 -10.48
C THR A 165 14.67 2.05 -10.01
N ASP A 166 14.67 3.01 -10.93
CA ASP A 166 14.64 4.44 -10.62
C ASP A 166 13.24 4.88 -10.15
N GLY A 167 13.21 5.80 -9.16
CA GLY A 167 12.00 6.48 -8.74
C GLY A 167 11.54 7.60 -9.69
N PRO A 168 10.55 8.39 -9.30
CA PRO A 168 9.90 8.36 -7.98
C PRO A 168 8.91 7.20 -7.85
N PHE A 169 8.59 6.83 -6.60
CA PHE A 169 7.64 5.78 -6.25
C PHE A 169 6.46 6.33 -5.47
N SER A 170 5.27 5.81 -5.73
CA SER A 170 4.14 5.97 -4.83
C SER A 170 4.31 5.02 -3.65
N LEU A 171 4.26 5.54 -2.42
CA LEU A 171 4.38 4.76 -1.18
C LEU A 171 3.02 4.54 -0.51
N ALA A 172 2.05 5.37 -0.83
CA ALA A 172 0.66 5.23 -0.44
C ALA A 172 -0.21 5.66 -1.62
N VAL A 173 -1.23 4.88 -1.91
CA VAL A 173 -2.14 5.08 -3.03
C VAL A 173 -3.58 4.93 -2.55
N TRP A 174 -4.46 5.82 -3.01
CA TRP A 174 -5.89 5.63 -2.97
C TRP A 174 -6.37 5.21 -4.36
N ALA A 175 -7.30 4.26 -4.40
CA ALA A 175 -7.98 3.88 -5.63
C ALA A 175 -9.46 3.62 -5.36
N ARG A 176 -10.30 3.92 -6.36
CA ARG A 176 -11.75 3.74 -6.34
C ARG A 176 -12.21 3.02 -7.59
N ASN A 177 -13.02 2.00 -7.39
CA ASN A 177 -13.76 1.39 -8.48
C ASN A 177 -15.06 2.17 -8.70
N GLU A 178 -15.22 2.76 -9.89
CA GLU A 178 -16.34 3.66 -10.22
C GLU A 178 -17.68 2.90 -10.37
N SER A 179 -17.63 1.61 -10.69
CA SER A 179 -18.82 0.79 -10.87
C SER A 179 -19.44 0.36 -9.55
N THR A 180 -18.62 0.00 -8.57
CA THR A 180 -19.08 -0.50 -7.26
C THR A 180 -19.06 0.58 -6.18
N GLY A 181 -18.23 1.61 -6.36
CA GLY A 181 -17.93 2.61 -5.34
C GLY A 181 -16.95 2.12 -4.26
N ALA A 182 -16.38 0.94 -4.42
CA ALA A 182 -15.37 0.42 -3.52
C ALA A 182 -14.11 1.31 -3.52
N GLU A 183 -13.53 1.51 -2.35
CA GLU A 183 -12.31 2.30 -2.20
C GLU A 183 -11.23 1.50 -1.47
N VAL A 184 -9.99 1.64 -1.91
CA VAL A 184 -8.84 1.08 -1.22
C VAL A 184 -7.81 2.17 -0.97
N ILE A 185 -7.19 2.16 0.21
CA ILE A 185 -5.94 2.87 0.49
C ILE A 185 -4.91 1.80 0.76
N TRP A 186 -3.86 1.78 -0.04
CA TRP A 186 -2.74 0.87 0.15
C TRP A 186 -1.49 1.64 0.52
N ILE A 187 -0.86 1.27 1.63
CA ILE A 187 0.41 1.82 2.11
C ILE A 187 1.45 0.71 2.06
N GLY A 188 2.49 0.88 1.25
CA GLY A 188 3.58 -0.09 1.06
C GLY A 188 4.56 -0.17 2.24
N CYS A 189 4.08 0.05 3.45
CA CYS A 189 4.87 0.05 4.68
C CYS A 189 4.06 -0.55 5.82
N PRO A 190 4.66 -1.40 6.69
CA PRO A 190 3.93 -2.02 7.80
C PRO A 190 3.61 -1.04 8.94
N ASN A 191 4.38 0.03 9.08
CA ASN A 191 4.24 1.04 10.13
C ASN A 191 4.31 2.44 9.55
N VAL A 192 3.41 3.30 10.01
CA VAL A 192 3.34 4.72 9.66
C VAL A 192 3.53 5.52 10.95
N ASP A 193 4.59 6.36 11.02
CA ASP A 193 4.96 7.19 12.17
C ASP A 193 4.87 8.71 11.86
#